data_8d7bda8807557443bda591d07f2d164b
#
_entry.id   8d7bda8807557443bda591d07f2d164b
#
_cell.length_a   1.000
_cell.length_b   1.000
_cell.length_c   1.000
_cell.angle_alpha   90.00
_cell.angle_beta   90.00
_cell.angle_gamma   90.00
#
_symmetry.space_group_name_H-M   'P 1'
#
loop_
_entity.id
_entity.type
_entity.pdbx_description
1 polymer ?
#
loop_
_entity_poly.entity_id
_entity_poly.type
_entity_poly.pdbx_seq_one_letter_code
_entity_poly.pdbx_strand_id
1 'polypeptide(L)'
;MPLPFLIDHGDVAEIERLLGCGFGSEAQLRALCYGDSVDIQAAPGSGKTTLLVAKLAILAGKWTSTSQGICVLSHTNVARQEVEAKLARDAKAQRLLSHPHFIGTFQAFAHQYLALPFLRGSRSEPRFIDDSRFTEAVRSRPKVWHINNHLRMHPASA
;
A
#
# COMPACT_ATOMS: atom_id res chain seq x y z
N MET A 1 -3.70 10.84 12.67
CA MET A 1 -3.16 12.20 12.44
C MET A 1 -3.93 12.76 11.25
N PRO A 2 -4.66 13.88 11.41
CA PRO A 2 -5.45 14.44 10.32
C PRO A 2 -4.56 14.94 9.18
N LEU A 3 -5.13 15.00 7.99
CA LEU A 3 -4.46 15.58 6.82
C LEU A 3 -4.14 17.07 7.06
N PRO A 4 -3.01 17.57 6.56
CA PRO A 4 -2.62 18.98 6.75
C PRO A 4 -3.42 19.96 5.87
N PHE A 5 -4.38 19.47 5.10
CA PHE A 5 -5.25 20.24 4.20
C PHE A 5 -6.64 19.60 4.09
N LEU A 6 -7.60 20.38 3.66
CA LEU A 6 -8.97 19.91 3.40
C LEU A 6 -9.10 19.44 1.95
N ILE A 7 -9.90 18.40 1.75
CA ILE A 7 -10.37 17.95 0.43
C ILE A 7 -11.80 18.45 0.27
N ASP A 8 -12.05 19.20 -0.76
CA ASP A 8 -13.37 19.77 -1.04
C ASP A 8 -14.06 19.12 -2.26
N HIS A 9 -15.29 19.50 -2.52
CA HIS A 9 -16.05 18.97 -3.65
C HIS A 9 -15.45 19.36 -5.02
N GLY A 10 -14.71 20.46 -5.11
CA GLY A 10 -14.00 20.86 -6.31
C GLY A 10 -12.88 19.88 -6.67
N ASP A 11 -12.12 19.42 -5.67
CA ASP A 11 -11.09 18.39 -5.84
C ASP A 11 -11.71 17.09 -6.37
N VAL A 12 -12.87 16.70 -5.81
CA VAL A 12 -13.57 15.49 -6.23
C VAL A 12 -14.05 15.62 -7.68
N ALA A 13 -14.65 16.74 -8.06
CA ALA A 13 -15.13 16.99 -9.42
C ALA A 13 -13.97 17.00 -10.46
N GLU A 14 -12.77 17.48 -10.08
CA GLU A 14 -11.59 17.41 -10.94
C GLU A 14 -11.18 15.96 -11.18
N ILE A 15 -11.14 15.15 -10.12
CA ILE A 15 -10.75 13.74 -10.21
C ILE A 15 -11.79 12.89 -10.95
N GLU A 16 -13.09 13.16 -10.79
CA GLU A 16 -14.14 12.49 -11.56
C GLU A 16 -13.94 12.68 -13.08
N ARG A 17 -13.60 13.91 -13.49
CA ARG A 17 -13.28 14.21 -14.90
C ARG A 17 -12.03 13.46 -15.37
N LEU A 18 -10.97 13.40 -14.55
CA LEU A 18 -9.71 12.73 -14.91
C LEU A 18 -9.86 11.22 -15.00
N LEU A 19 -10.61 10.62 -14.09
CA LEU A 19 -10.81 9.16 -14.05
C LEU A 19 -11.94 8.68 -14.96
N GLY A 20 -12.78 9.59 -15.48
CA GLY A 20 -13.94 9.27 -16.30
C GLY A 20 -15.02 8.47 -15.54
N CYS A 21 -15.11 8.65 -14.22
CA CYS A 21 -16.09 7.98 -13.36
C CYS A 21 -16.68 8.96 -12.35
N GLY A 22 -17.92 8.72 -11.91
CA GLY A 22 -18.59 9.53 -10.90
C GLY A 22 -18.65 8.82 -9.54
N PHE A 23 -18.55 9.60 -8.46
CA PHE A 23 -18.76 9.14 -7.08
C PHE A 23 -20.13 9.61 -6.61
N GLY A 24 -21.19 8.91 -7.09
CA GLY A 24 -22.59 9.32 -6.86
C GLY A 24 -23.14 8.98 -5.47
N SER A 25 -22.43 8.20 -4.66
CA SER A 25 -22.85 7.85 -3.31
C SER A 25 -22.34 8.88 -2.29
N GLU A 26 -23.21 9.35 -1.41
CA GLU A 26 -22.83 10.22 -0.29
C GLU A 26 -21.70 9.59 0.56
N ALA A 27 -21.73 8.28 0.77
CA ALA A 27 -20.69 7.56 1.49
C ALA A 27 -19.33 7.64 0.79
N GLN A 28 -19.29 7.56 -0.55
CA GLN A 28 -18.05 7.71 -1.34
C GLN A 28 -17.51 9.14 -1.25
N LEU A 29 -18.38 10.15 -1.39
CA LEU A 29 -18.00 11.56 -1.26
C LEU A 29 -17.46 11.85 0.15
N ARG A 30 -18.14 11.38 1.18
CA ARG A 30 -17.66 11.50 2.57
C ARG A 30 -16.30 10.85 2.75
N ALA A 31 -16.07 9.64 2.22
CA ALA A 31 -14.79 8.95 2.33
C ALA A 31 -13.66 9.69 1.59
N LEU A 32 -13.95 10.32 0.43
CA LEU A 32 -12.98 11.15 -0.29
C LEU A 32 -12.62 12.41 0.48
N CYS A 33 -13.60 13.12 1.02
CA CYS A 33 -13.38 14.38 1.72
C CYS A 33 -12.85 14.17 3.17
N TYR A 34 -13.02 12.97 3.73
CA TYR A 34 -12.64 12.73 5.12
C TYR A 34 -11.12 12.82 5.32
N GLY A 35 -10.69 13.69 6.22
CA GLY A 35 -9.28 14.02 6.45
C GLY A 35 -8.59 13.28 7.58
N ASP A 36 -9.30 12.39 8.30
CA ASP A 36 -8.73 11.62 9.42
C ASP A 36 -8.82 10.11 9.16
N SER A 37 -8.48 9.30 10.17
CA SER A 37 -8.53 7.84 10.07
C SER A 37 -9.95 7.33 9.86
N VAL A 38 -10.15 6.47 8.87
CA VAL A 38 -11.43 5.88 8.52
C VAL A 38 -11.27 4.43 8.07
N ASP A 39 -12.19 3.58 8.51
CA ASP A 39 -12.33 2.22 7.99
C ASP A 39 -13.44 2.18 6.93
N ILE A 40 -13.11 1.67 5.74
CA ILE A 40 -14.04 1.62 4.61
C ILE A 40 -14.41 0.17 4.34
N GLN A 41 -15.62 -0.19 4.74
CA GLN A 41 -16.21 -1.49 4.44
C GLN A 41 -17.10 -1.38 3.20
N ALA A 42 -16.86 -2.25 2.24
CA ALA A 42 -17.65 -2.26 1.02
C ALA A 42 -17.58 -3.63 0.33
N ALA A 43 -18.64 -4.02 -0.36
CA ALA A 43 -18.73 -5.30 -1.08
C ALA A 43 -17.63 -5.43 -2.17
N PRO A 44 -17.24 -6.64 -2.58
CA PRO A 44 -16.43 -6.85 -3.77
C PRO A 44 -17.08 -6.17 -4.99
N GLY A 45 -16.26 -5.55 -5.85
CA GLY A 45 -16.77 -4.84 -7.04
C GLY A 45 -17.38 -3.46 -6.81
N SER A 46 -17.50 -2.98 -5.57
CA SER A 46 -18.09 -1.67 -5.24
C SER A 46 -17.21 -0.44 -5.60
N GLY A 47 -16.08 -0.64 -6.25
CA GLY A 47 -15.18 0.45 -6.63
C GLY A 47 -14.20 0.91 -5.55
N LYS A 48 -13.94 0.11 -4.49
CA LYS A 48 -12.97 0.46 -3.42
C LYS A 48 -11.60 0.90 -3.95
N THR A 49 -11.04 0.14 -4.90
CA THR A 49 -9.74 0.49 -5.51
C THR A 49 -9.82 1.82 -6.26
N THR A 50 -10.93 2.07 -6.96
CA THR A 50 -11.13 3.35 -7.67
C THR A 50 -11.25 4.51 -6.70
N LEU A 51 -11.97 4.33 -5.59
CA LEU A 51 -12.09 5.32 -4.52
C LEU A 51 -10.72 5.62 -3.87
N LEU A 52 -9.92 4.59 -3.60
CA LEU A 52 -8.56 4.74 -3.09
C LEU A 52 -7.67 5.52 -4.06
N VAL A 53 -7.68 5.15 -5.34
CA VAL A 53 -6.90 5.83 -6.38
C VAL A 53 -7.32 7.28 -6.53
N ALA A 54 -8.63 7.57 -6.51
CA ALA A 54 -9.14 8.95 -6.54
C ALA A 54 -8.62 9.76 -5.36
N LYS A 55 -8.71 9.22 -4.14
CA LYS A 55 -8.17 9.89 -2.95
C LYS A 55 -6.66 10.12 -3.06
N LEU A 56 -5.90 9.13 -3.52
CA LEU A 56 -4.46 9.26 -3.72
C LEU A 56 -4.11 10.33 -4.77
N ALA A 57 -4.87 10.43 -5.85
CA ALA A 57 -4.66 11.45 -6.89
C ALA A 57 -4.93 12.87 -6.36
N ILE A 58 -6.00 13.06 -5.56
CA ILE A 58 -6.26 14.33 -4.86
C ILE A 58 -5.09 14.66 -3.91
N LEU A 59 -4.66 13.70 -3.11
CA LEU A 59 -3.54 13.87 -2.19
C LEU A 59 -2.26 14.24 -2.94
N ALA A 60 -1.97 13.61 -4.07
CA ALA A 60 -0.81 13.93 -4.91
C ALA A 60 -0.81 15.39 -5.37
N GLY A 61 -1.98 15.91 -5.75
CA GLY A 61 -2.12 17.30 -6.17
C GLY A 61 -1.85 18.31 -5.03
N LYS A 62 -2.24 17.97 -3.81
CA LYS A 62 -2.14 18.84 -2.62
C LYS A 62 -0.90 18.60 -1.76
N TRP A 63 -0.17 17.52 -1.97
CA TRP A 63 0.98 17.16 -1.15
C TRP A 63 2.20 18.00 -1.47
N THR A 64 2.63 18.80 -0.52
CA THR A 64 3.75 19.74 -0.67
C THR A 64 5.00 19.32 0.10
N SER A 65 4.89 18.37 1.05
CA SER A 65 6.03 17.92 1.84
C SER A 65 7.03 17.14 0.99
N THR A 66 8.30 17.44 1.14
CA THR A 66 9.42 16.72 0.53
C THR A 66 10.07 15.70 1.46
N SER A 67 9.81 15.81 2.77
CA SER A 67 10.36 14.94 3.81
C SER A 67 9.40 13.87 4.31
N GLN A 68 8.10 14.10 4.15
CA GLN A 68 7.05 13.17 4.53
C GLN A 68 6.38 12.60 3.28
N GLY A 69 6.14 11.29 3.27
CA GLY A 69 5.50 10.58 2.17
C GLY A 69 4.19 9.93 2.55
N ILE A 70 3.42 9.60 1.54
CA ILE A 70 2.23 8.74 1.66
C ILE A 70 2.70 7.29 1.54
N CYS A 71 2.25 6.44 2.46
CA CYS A 71 2.54 5.01 2.46
C CYS A 71 1.26 4.23 2.12
N VAL A 72 1.28 3.48 1.03
CA VAL A 72 0.19 2.61 0.60
C VAL A 72 0.65 1.16 0.69
N LEU A 73 -0.04 0.38 1.51
CA LEU A 73 0.29 -1.01 1.75
C LEU A 73 -0.81 -1.94 1.24
N SER A 74 -0.42 -3.01 0.57
CA SER A 74 -1.32 -4.07 0.13
C SER A 74 -0.84 -5.45 0.57
N HIS A 75 -1.74 -6.43 0.59
CA HIS A 75 -1.38 -7.81 0.89
C HIS A 75 -0.78 -8.54 -0.33
N THR A 76 -1.12 -8.13 -1.54
CA THR A 76 -0.74 -8.83 -2.76
C THR A 76 -0.06 -7.92 -3.78
N ASN A 77 0.82 -8.49 -4.59
CA ASN A 77 1.46 -7.79 -5.70
C ASN A 77 0.43 -7.36 -6.76
N VAL A 78 -0.63 -8.14 -6.97
CA VAL A 78 -1.69 -7.81 -7.94
C VAL A 78 -2.40 -6.52 -7.54
N ALA A 79 -2.82 -6.39 -6.29
CA ALA A 79 -3.46 -5.16 -5.79
C ALA A 79 -2.52 -3.94 -5.86
N ARG A 80 -1.24 -4.13 -5.52
CA ARG A 80 -0.21 -3.09 -5.69
C ARG A 80 -0.11 -2.62 -7.13
N GLN A 81 0.06 -3.55 -8.07
CA GLN A 81 0.20 -3.26 -9.51
C GLN A 81 -1.03 -2.56 -10.08
N GLU A 82 -2.24 -2.93 -9.64
CA GLU A 82 -3.48 -2.28 -10.05
C GLU A 82 -3.49 -0.80 -9.63
N VAL A 83 -3.10 -0.49 -8.39
CA VAL A 83 -3.01 0.88 -7.88
C VAL A 83 -1.96 1.67 -8.66
N GLU A 84 -0.75 1.11 -8.82
CA GLU A 84 0.34 1.75 -9.57
C GLU A 84 -0.05 2.05 -11.02
N ALA A 85 -0.66 1.08 -11.73
CA ALA A 85 -1.09 1.25 -13.11
C ALA A 85 -2.16 2.34 -13.28
N LYS A 86 -3.05 2.50 -12.30
CA LYS A 86 -4.06 3.57 -12.30
C LYS A 86 -3.43 4.94 -12.02
N LEU A 87 -2.52 5.03 -11.04
CA LEU A 87 -1.82 6.28 -10.71
C LEU A 87 -0.89 6.73 -11.85
N ALA A 88 -0.28 5.79 -12.57
CA ALA A 88 0.60 6.12 -13.70
C ALA A 88 -0.13 6.83 -14.87
N ARG A 89 -1.45 6.79 -14.92
CA ARG A 89 -2.26 7.48 -15.96
C ARG A 89 -2.40 8.97 -15.71
N ASP A 90 -2.19 9.43 -14.50
CA ASP A 90 -2.27 10.84 -14.14
C ASP A 90 -0.87 11.38 -13.81
N ALA A 91 -0.43 12.41 -14.54
CA ALA A 91 0.89 13.02 -14.38
C ALA A 91 1.13 13.57 -12.96
N LYS A 92 0.09 14.09 -12.29
CA LYS A 92 0.20 14.54 -10.89
C LYS A 92 0.35 13.36 -9.93
N ALA A 93 -0.41 12.28 -10.16
CA ALA A 93 -0.41 11.10 -9.30
C ALA A 93 0.86 10.25 -9.45
N GLN A 94 1.55 10.31 -10.59
CA GLN A 94 2.85 9.65 -10.80
C GLN A 94 3.89 10.02 -9.75
N ARG A 95 3.80 11.20 -9.15
CA ARG A 95 4.69 11.63 -8.06
C ARG A 95 4.66 10.68 -6.88
N LEU A 96 3.52 10.01 -6.64
CA LEU A 96 3.38 9.03 -5.56
C LEU A 96 4.17 7.72 -5.79
N LEU A 97 4.63 7.49 -7.02
CA LEU A 97 5.42 6.30 -7.36
C LEU A 97 6.92 6.46 -7.03
N SER A 98 7.33 7.63 -6.53
CA SER A 98 8.70 7.94 -6.19
C SER A 98 8.86 8.42 -4.74
N HIS A 99 10.11 8.39 -4.23
CA HIS A 99 10.43 8.93 -2.92
C HIS A 99 9.96 10.40 -2.78
N PRO A 100 9.39 10.82 -1.62
CA PRO A 100 9.33 10.12 -0.32
C PRO A 100 8.12 9.20 -0.14
N HIS A 101 7.32 8.96 -1.18
CA HIS A 101 6.14 8.09 -1.09
C HIS A 101 6.56 6.61 -1.21
N PHE A 102 5.69 5.73 -0.74
CA PHE A 102 5.88 4.29 -0.86
C PHE A 102 4.56 3.60 -1.22
N ILE A 103 4.57 2.84 -2.31
CA ILE A 103 3.46 1.96 -2.69
C ILE A 103 4.02 0.55 -2.81
N GLY A 104 3.56 -0.36 -1.95
CA GLY A 104 4.16 -1.68 -1.89
C GLY A 104 3.33 -2.69 -1.11
N THR A 105 3.88 -3.90 -1.01
CA THR A 105 3.32 -4.91 -0.11
C THR A 105 3.86 -4.71 1.31
N PHE A 106 3.16 -5.27 2.32
CA PHE A 106 3.65 -5.30 3.69
C PHE A 106 5.04 -5.93 3.79
N GLN A 107 5.31 -6.99 3.02
CA GLN A 107 6.62 -7.64 2.99
C GLN A 107 7.70 -6.71 2.45
N ALA A 108 7.42 -6.02 1.34
CA ALA A 108 8.36 -5.07 0.75
C ALA A 108 8.66 -3.90 1.71
N PHE A 109 7.64 -3.39 2.40
CA PHE A 109 7.80 -2.35 3.42
C PHE A 109 8.68 -2.83 4.58
N ALA A 110 8.35 -3.98 5.16
CA ALA A 110 9.13 -4.56 6.26
C ALA A 110 10.58 -4.82 5.85
N HIS A 111 10.80 -5.33 4.63
CA HIS A 111 12.15 -5.56 4.11
C HIS A 111 12.92 -4.24 3.95
N GLN A 112 12.33 -3.24 3.30
CA GLN A 112 13.01 -1.99 2.96
C GLN A 112 13.27 -1.09 4.16
N TYR A 113 12.30 -0.97 5.08
CA TYR A 113 12.36 0.00 6.16
C TYR A 113 12.71 -0.58 7.53
N LEU A 114 12.58 -1.89 7.72
CA LEU A 114 12.91 -2.56 8.98
C LEU A 114 14.14 -3.48 8.81
N ALA A 115 14.09 -4.45 7.90
CA ALA A 115 15.14 -5.45 7.80
C ALA A 115 16.45 -4.88 7.25
N LEU A 116 16.42 -4.14 6.14
CA LEU A 116 17.64 -3.59 5.54
C LEU A 116 18.38 -2.60 6.43
N PRO A 117 17.74 -1.61 7.10
CA PRO A 117 18.41 -0.72 8.04
C PRO A 117 19.03 -1.48 9.22
N PHE A 118 18.32 -2.48 9.77
CA PHE A 118 18.82 -3.32 10.84
C PHE A 118 20.04 -4.14 10.41
N LEU A 119 20.00 -4.76 9.23
CA LEU A 119 21.09 -5.55 8.69
C LEU A 119 22.33 -4.73 8.30
N ARG A 120 22.14 -3.48 7.85
CA ARG A 120 23.26 -2.55 7.57
C ARG A 120 24.06 -2.19 8.83
N GLY A 121 23.43 -2.21 10.00
CA GLY A 121 24.10 -2.05 11.29
C GLY A 121 24.83 -3.32 11.78
N SER A 122 24.53 -4.46 11.20
CA SER A 122 25.16 -5.75 11.51
C SER A 122 26.20 -6.06 10.41
N ARG A 123 27.38 -6.58 10.80
CA ARG A 123 28.48 -6.88 9.86
C ARG A 123 28.19 -7.99 8.84
N SER A 124 26.97 -8.50 8.76
CA SER A 124 26.57 -9.51 7.80
C SER A 124 25.95 -8.86 6.55
N GLU A 125 26.48 -9.20 5.37
CA GLU A 125 25.88 -8.77 4.11
C GLU A 125 24.45 -9.29 3.99
N PRO A 126 23.48 -8.43 3.61
CA PRO A 126 22.10 -8.86 3.40
C PRO A 126 22.07 -9.82 2.20
N ARG A 127 21.78 -11.10 2.46
CA ARG A 127 21.55 -12.09 1.40
C ARG A 127 20.10 -11.98 0.95
N PHE A 128 19.89 -12.04 -0.36
CA PHE A 128 18.55 -12.16 -0.92
C PHE A 128 17.94 -13.49 -0.45
N ILE A 129 16.82 -13.41 0.27
CA ILE A 129 16.11 -14.59 0.78
C ILE A 129 14.85 -14.74 -0.09
N ASP A 130 14.83 -15.74 -0.95
CA ASP A 130 13.63 -16.21 -1.62
C ASP A 130 12.79 -17.12 -0.70
N ASP A 131 11.58 -17.45 -1.11
CA ASP A 131 10.66 -18.28 -0.32
C ASP A 131 11.26 -19.68 -0.01
N SER A 132 12.05 -20.23 -0.91
CA SER A 132 12.70 -21.53 -0.74
C SER A 132 13.75 -21.47 0.37
N ARG A 133 14.62 -20.48 0.32
CA ARG A 133 15.66 -20.26 1.35
C ARG A 133 15.08 -19.87 2.70
N PHE A 134 14.00 -19.09 2.71
CA PHE A 134 13.28 -18.76 3.94
C PHE A 134 12.71 -20.05 4.58
N THR A 135 12.05 -20.88 3.79
CA THR A 135 11.47 -22.14 4.26
C THR A 135 12.53 -23.09 4.79
N GLU A 136 13.67 -23.19 4.13
CA GLU A 136 14.81 -24.01 4.57
C GLU A 136 15.42 -23.46 5.86
N ALA A 137 15.63 -22.15 5.95
CA ALA A 137 16.15 -21.49 7.15
C ALA A 137 15.23 -21.65 8.37
N VAL A 138 13.90 -21.59 8.16
CA VAL A 138 12.92 -21.83 9.22
C VAL A 138 12.93 -23.29 9.65
N ARG A 139 13.01 -24.24 8.72
CA ARG A 139 13.07 -25.69 9.03
C ARG A 139 14.35 -26.10 9.75
N SER A 140 15.47 -25.45 9.46
CA SER A 140 16.77 -25.76 10.04
C SER A 140 16.98 -25.22 11.45
N ARG A 141 16.12 -24.34 11.96
CA ARG A 141 16.24 -23.77 13.30
C ARG A 141 15.47 -24.57 14.35
N PRO A 142 16.15 -25.23 15.30
CA PRO A 142 15.49 -26.09 16.30
C PRO A 142 14.58 -25.34 17.28
N LYS A 143 14.72 -24.02 17.41
CA LYS A 143 13.92 -23.18 18.33
C LYS A 143 12.58 -22.69 17.75
N VAL A 144 12.21 -23.07 16.53
CA VAL A 144 10.98 -22.60 15.85
C VAL A 144 9.95 -23.74 15.79
N TRP A 145 9.84 -24.52 16.84
CA TRP A 145 8.95 -25.69 16.93
C TRP A 145 7.48 -25.35 16.61
N HIS A 146 6.99 -24.22 17.07
CA HIS A 146 5.60 -23.79 16.80
C HIS A 146 5.35 -23.49 15.32
N ILE A 147 6.29 -22.85 14.64
CA ILE A 147 6.17 -22.53 13.21
C ILE A 147 6.27 -23.81 12.36
N ASN A 148 7.18 -24.70 12.71
CA ASN A 148 7.33 -25.98 12.02
C ASN A 148 6.07 -26.86 12.16
N ASN A 149 5.39 -26.82 13.30
CA ASN A 149 4.15 -27.56 13.52
C ASN A 149 2.99 -26.96 12.72
N HIS A 150 2.91 -25.63 12.63
CA HIS A 150 1.91 -24.95 11.82
C HIS A 150 2.08 -25.27 10.32
N LEU A 151 3.30 -25.27 9.79
CA LEU A 151 3.61 -25.63 8.40
C LEU A 151 3.29 -27.11 8.07
N ARG A 152 3.34 -28.01 9.07
CA ARG A 152 2.94 -29.42 8.89
C ARG A 152 1.44 -29.63 8.92
N MET A 153 0.70 -28.80 9.67
CA MET A 153 -0.76 -28.89 9.79
C MET A 153 -1.51 -28.32 8.58
N HIS A 154 -0.84 -27.46 7.78
CA HIS A 154 -1.37 -26.89 6.57
C HIS A 154 -0.41 -27.17 5.39
N PRO A 155 -0.34 -28.43 4.87
CA PRO A 155 0.34 -28.67 3.61
C PRO A 155 -0.39 -27.82 2.55
N ALA A 156 0.34 -26.99 1.82
CA ALA A 156 -0.20 -26.29 0.68
C ALA A 156 -0.83 -27.35 -0.23
N SER A 157 -2.16 -27.29 -0.35
CA SER A 157 -2.87 -28.07 -1.35
C SER A 157 -2.38 -27.62 -2.71
N ALA A 158 -1.77 -28.57 -3.41
CA ALA A 158 -1.31 -28.44 -4.78
C ALA A 158 -2.48 -28.17 -5.73
#